data_293c36eef25ebd1cb1a53af42d7c43e0
#
_entry.id   293c36eef25ebd1cb1a53af42d7c43e0
#
_cell.length_a   1.000
_cell.length_b   1.000
_cell.length_c   1.000
_cell.angle_alpha   90.00
_cell.angle_beta   90.00
_cell.angle_gamma   90.00
#
_symmetry.space_group_name_H-M   'P 1'
#
loop_
_entity.id
_entity.type
_entity.pdbx_description
1 polymer ?
#
loop_
_entity_poly.entity_id
_entity_poly.type
_entity_poly.pdbx_seq_one_letter_code
_entity_poly.pdbx_strand_id
1 'polypeptide(L)'
;MFQIIVDSAANIPAELVKKYKIKVLSFINFVNGKEVTCFYPELSPEEERQKGHEYYDAVRQGADVKTGLISTAIFEDAFRSAMENNEDVLYFSLSKNISGNFNSARLAAEDLMHDPVNGRKIRLIDSLNASLAQGILAIYASEMRDKGMEVDEVAAVSYTHLRAHETELHL
;
A
#
# COMPACT_ATOMS: atom_id res chain seq x y z
N MET A 1 -15.15 9.48 6.73
CA MET A 1 -13.70 9.22 6.99
C MET A 1 -13.31 7.94 6.25
N PHE A 2 -12.06 7.77 5.84
CA PHE A 2 -11.61 6.58 5.11
C PHE A 2 -10.24 6.12 5.58
N GLN A 3 -10.00 4.80 5.50
CA GLN A 3 -8.71 4.18 5.76
C GLN A 3 -7.85 4.21 4.50
N ILE A 4 -6.62 4.72 4.62
CA ILE A 4 -5.61 4.63 3.56
C ILE A 4 -4.81 3.36 3.76
N ILE A 5 -4.70 2.58 2.70
CA ILE A 5 -3.97 1.30 2.68
C ILE A 5 -2.91 1.36 1.57
N VAL A 6 -1.74 0.83 1.83
CA VAL A 6 -0.66 0.62 0.86
C VAL A 6 -0.11 -0.80 0.99
N ASP A 7 0.59 -1.29 -0.01
CA ASP A 7 1.46 -2.45 0.15
C ASP A 7 2.87 -2.02 0.63
N SER A 8 3.64 -2.95 1.15
CA SER A 8 4.97 -2.65 1.73
C SER A 8 6.01 -2.15 0.71
N ALA A 9 5.72 -2.25 -0.61
CA ALA A 9 6.57 -1.64 -1.63
C ALA A 9 6.58 -0.10 -1.58
N ALA A 10 5.64 0.52 -0.88
CA ALA A 10 5.62 1.97 -0.66
C ALA A 10 6.82 2.48 0.16
N ASN A 11 7.51 1.59 0.89
CA ASN A 11 8.69 1.89 1.71
C ASN A 11 8.53 3.11 2.63
N ILE A 12 7.34 3.29 3.21
CA ILE A 12 7.06 4.36 4.16
C ILE A 12 7.64 3.95 5.52
N PRO A 13 8.51 4.76 6.13
CA PRO A 13 9.02 4.50 7.48
C PRO A 13 7.88 4.32 8.51
N ALA A 14 8.06 3.43 9.46
CA ALA A 14 7.04 3.07 10.45
C ALA A 14 6.52 4.29 11.23
N GLU A 15 7.37 5.27 11.54
CA GLU A 15 6.99 6.53 12.19
C GLU A 15 6.01 7.36 11.35
N LEU A 16 6.20 7.40 10.02
CA LEU A 16 5.31 8.11 9.10
C LEU A 16 4.00 7.33 8.88
N VAL A 17 4.07 6.00 8.83
CA VAL A 17 2.87 5.15 8.80
C VAL A 17 1.96 5.45 9.99
N LYS A 18 2.53 5.53 11.20
CA LYS A 18 1.79 5.87 12.43
C LYS A 18 1.26 7.31 12.37
N LYS A 19 2.12 8.28 12.00
CA LYS A 19 1.77 9.70 11.94
C LYS A 19 0.59 9.96 11.01
N TYR A 20 0.60 9.36 9.82
CA TYR A 20 -0.40 9.56 8.78
C TYR A 20 -1.53 8.53 8.81
N LYS A 21 -1.56 7.65 9.82
CA LYS A 21 -2.60 6.61 10.01
C LYS A 21 -2.82 5.78 8.74
N ILE A 22 -1.72 5.35 8.13
CA ILE A 22 -1.71 4.49 6.94
C ILE A 22 -1.64 3.04 7.40
N LYS A 23 -2.40 2.15 6.77
CA LYS A 23 -2.29 0.70 6.96
C LYS A 23 -1.39 0.12 5.88
N VAL A 24 -0.38 -0.65 6.28
CA VAL A 24 0.54 -1.32 5.36
C VAL A 24 0.21 -2.81 5.31
N LEU A 25 0.03 -3.34 4.10
CA LEU A 25 -0.07 -4.78 3.85
C LEU A 25 1.29 -5.28 3.36
N SER A 26 1.88 -6.23 4.07
CA SER A 26 3.21 -6.74 3.74
C SER A 26 3.15 -7.73 2.58
N PHE A 27 4.06 -7.60 1.63
CA PHE A 27 4.41 -8.67 0.71
C PHE A 27 4.93 -9.88 1.49
N ILE A 28 4.77 -11.06 0.90
CA ILE A 28 5.43 -12.25 1.39
C ILE A 28 6.82 -12.31 0.76
N ASN A 29 7.87 -12.26 1.58
CA ASN A 29 9.25 -12.41 1.12
C ASN A 29 9.84 -13.71 1.64
N PHE A 30 10.70 -14.31 0.83
CA PHE A 30 11.49 -15.46 1.21
C PHE A 30 12.97 -15.13 1.02
N VAL A 31 13.77 -15.39 2.05
CA VAL A 31 15.23 -15.30 2.00
C VAL A 31 15.78 -16.69 2.33
N ASN A 32 16.49 -17.32 1.40
CA ASN A 32 16.96 -18.70 1.52
C ASN A 32 15.86 -19.68 1.91
N GLY A 33 14.66 -19.53 1.32
CA GLY A 33 13.50 -20.36 1.58
C GLY A 33 12.76 -20.11 2.91
N LYS A 34 13.21 -19.16 3.73
CA LYS A 34 12.52 -18.73 4.96
C LYS A 34 11.68 -17.51 4.70
N GLU A 35 10.43 -17.54 5.13
CA GLU A 35 9.54 -16.39 5.07
C GLU A 35 10.04 -15.27 5.98
N VAL A 36 10.07 -14.06 5.46
CA VAL A 36 10.42 -12.83 6.19
C VAL A 36 9.41 -11.73 5.88
N THR A 37 9.05 -10.93 6.88
CA THR A 37 8.20 -9.76 6.66
C THR A 37 9.03 -8.60 6.10
N CYS A 38 8.39 -7.72 5.33
CA CYS A 38 9.00 -6.51 4.75
C CYS A 38 8.64 -5.23 5.50
N PHE A 39 7.77 -5.32 6.49
CA PHE A 39 7.31 -4.18 7.26
C PHE A 39 7.21 -4.52 8.74
N TYR A 40 7.80 -3.70 9.56
CA TYR A 40 7.90 -3.88 11.01
C TYR A 40 7.36 -2.65 11.74
N PRO A 41 6.06 -2.58 12.01
CA PRO A 41 5.44 -1.38 12.60
C PRO A 41 5.92 -1.05 14.03
N GLU A 42 6.51 -2.03 14.70
CA GLU A 42 6.94 -1.91 16.11
C GLU A 42 8.37 -1.35 16.26
N LEU A 43 9.17 -1.42 15.19
CA LEU A 43 10.58 -1.05 15.27
C LEU A 43 10.78 0.47 15.35
N SER A 44 11.84 0.87 16.04
CA SER A 44 12.39 2.22 15.95
C SER A 44 13.04 2.46 14.58
N PRO A 45 13.26 3.71 14.17
CA PRO A 45 13.93 4.03 12.90
C PRO A 45 15.33 3.44 12.79
N GLU A 46 16.03 3.26 13.92
CA GLU A 46 17.36 2.64 13.95
C GLU A 46 17.29 1.14 13.70
N GLU A 47 16.37 0.44 14.37
CA GLU A 47 16.15 -0.99 14.18
C GLU A 47 15.63 -1.30 12.78
N GLU A 48 14.76 -0.44 12.22
CA GLU A 48 14.27 -0.57 10.85
C GLU A 48 15.41 -0.47 9.83
N ARG A 49 16.33 0.50 10.01
CA ARG A 49 17.56 0.60 9.19
C ARG A 49 18.45 -0.61 9.32
N GLN A 50 18.65 -1.10 10.55
CA GLN A 50 19.45 -2.29 10.79
C GLN A 50 18.88 -3.51 10.07
N LYS A 51 17.57 -3.73 10.11
CA LYS A 51 16.88 -4.80 9.35
C LYS A 51 17.08 -4.66 7.85
N GLY A 52 17.00 -3.44 7.34
CA GLY A 52 17.30 -3.16 5.93
C GLY A 52 18.74 -3.52 5.55
N HIS A 53 19.72 -3.16 6.38
CA HIS A 53 21.12 -3.52 6.16
C HIS A 53 21.31 -5.04 6.17
N GLU A 54 20.80 -5.75 7.16
CA GLU A 54 20.86 -7.22 7.26
C GLU A 54 20.29 -7.89 6.00
N TYR A 55 19.15 -7.42 5.51
CA TYR A 55 18.53 -7.93 4.30
C TYR A 55 19.41 -7.72 3.06
N TYR A 56 19.88 -6.50 2.82
CA TYR A 56 20.70 -6.20 1.63
C TYR A 56 22.09 -6.83 1.71
N ASP A 57 22.65 -7.02 2.90
CA ASP A 57 23.91 -7.73 3.07
C ASP A 57 23.76 -9.21 2.75
N ALA A 58 22.65 -9.83 3.15
CA ALA A 58 22.34 -11.20 2.75
C ALA A 58 22.22 -11.33 1.21
N VAL A 59 21.55 -10.37 0.56
CA VAL A 59 21.44 -10.34 -0.91
C VAL A 59 22.82 -10.20 -1.57
N ARG A 60 23.69 -9.30 -1.07
CA ARG A 60 25.07 -9.13 -1.59
C ARG A 60 25.91 -10.41 -1.42
N GLN A 61 25.62 -11.20 -0.40
CA GLN A 61 26.26 -12.49 -0.13
C GLN A 61 25.66 -13.65 -0.95
N GLY A 62 24.72 -13.37 -1.85
CA GLY A 62 24.13 -14.36 -2.75
C GLY A 62 22.92 -15.10 -2.18
N ALA A 63 22.23 -14.57 -1.20
CA ALA A 63 20.99 -15.16 -0.70
C ALA A 63 19.94 -15.27 -1.83
N ASP A 64 19.26 -16.44 -1.92
CA ASP A 64 18.11 -16.63 -2.80
C ASP A 64 16.91 -15.84 -2.23
N VAL A 65 16.45 -14.82 -2.97
CA VAL A 65 15.34 -13.96 -2.57
C VAL A 65 14.18 -14.12 -3.54
N LYS A 66 13.00 -14.40 -2.99
CA LYS A 66 11.74 -14.47 -3.74
C LYS A 66 10.68 -13.64 -3.06
N THR A 67 9.81 -13.03 -3.86
CA THR A 67 8.65 -12.28 -3.39
C THR A 67 7.37 -12.97 -3.83
N GLY A 68 6.40 -13.08 -2.94
CA GLY A 68 5.05 -13.53 -3.22
C GLY A 68 4.07 -12.37 -3.19
N LEU A 69 2.95 -12.52 -3.91
CA LEU A 69 1.86 -11.54 -3.88
C LEU A 69 1.13 -11.57 -2.53
N ILE A 70 0.54 -10.45 -2.17
CA ILE A 70 -0.47 -10.39 -1.12
C ILE A 70 -1.71 -11.11 -1.65
N SER A 71 -2.22 -12.08 -0.91
CA SER A 71 -3.39 -12.85 -1.34
C SER A 71 -4.67 -12.01 -1.32
N THR A 72 -5.64 -12.39 -2.15
CA THR A 72 -6.99 -11.78 -2.18
C THR A 72 -7.63 -11.79 -0.78
N ALA A 73 -7.47 -12.90 -0.03
CA ALA A 73 -8.01 -13.01 1.33
C ALA A 73 -7.44 -11.94 2.29
N ILE A 74 -6.14 -11.64 2.23
CA ILE A 74 -5.52 -10.59 3.06
C ILE A 74 -6.09 -9.21 2.71
N PHE A 75 -6.31 -8.93 1.42
CA PHE A 75 -6.97 -7.68 0.99
C PHE A 75 -8.41 -7.64 1.47
N GLU A 76 -9.16 -8.73 1.32
CA GLU A 76 -10.54 -8.83 1.77
C GLU A 76 -10.66 -8.55 3.27
N ASP A 77 -9.86 -9.22 4.09
CA ASP A 77 -9.84 -9.00 5.54
C ASP A 77 -9.52 -7.54 5.89
N ALA A 78 -8.54 -6.96 5.20
CA ALA A 78 -8.12 -5.58 5.45
C ALA A 78 -9.20 -4.56 5.08
N PHE A 79 -9.88 -4.75 3.95
CA PHE A 79 -10.95 -3.87 3.47
C PHE A 79 -12.21 -4.04 4.32
N ARG A 80 -12.60 -5.27 4.61
CA ARG A 80 -13.74 -5.60 5.48
C ARG A 80 -13.56 -4.97 6.86
N SER A 81 -12.39 -5.10 7.47
CA SER A 81 -12.10 -4.50 8.77
C SER A 81 -12.26 -2.97 8.77
N ALA A 82 -11.87 -2.27 7.72
CA ALA A 82 -12.08 -0.83 7.62
C ALA A 82 -13.59 -0.51 7.47
N MET A 83 -14.30 -1.24 6.61
CA MET A 83 -15.74 -1.04 6.37
C MET A 83 -16.58 -1.31 7.63
N GLU A 84 -16.25 -2.33 8.42
CA GLU A 84 -16.88 -2.63 9.71
C GLU A 84 -16.67 -1.51 10.75
N ASN A 85 -15.52 -0.81 10.65
CA ASN A 85 -15.26 0.40 11.44
C ASN A 85 -15.91 1.66 10.87
N ASN A 86 -16.84 1.52 9.92
CA ASN A 86 -17.51 2.62 9.23
C ASN A 86 -16.58 3.54 8.44
N GLU A 87 -15.47 3.01 7.93
CA GLU A 87 -14.53 3.73 7.07
C GLU A 87 -14.65 3.25 5.62
N ASP A 88 -14.58 4.17 4.67
CA ASP A 88 -14.33 3.83 3.28
C ASP A 88 -12.86 3.42 3.12
N VAL A 89 -12.50 2.83 2.01
CA VAL A 89 -11.12 2.36 1.72
C VAL A 89 -10.54 3.11 0.54
N LEU A 90 -9.29 3.58 0.69
CA LEU A 90 -8.47 4.08 -0.40
C LEU A 90 -7.14 3.30 -0.41
N TYR A 91 -6.97 2.43 -1.40
CA TYR A 91 -5.76 1.63 -1.55
C TYR A 91 -4.88 2.15 -2.69
N PHE A 92 -3.61 2.42 -2.38
CA PHE A 92 -2.58 2.71 -3.37
C PHE A 92 -1.71 1.47 -3.57
N SER A 93 -1.71 0.95 -4.78
CA SER A 93 -0.96 -0.24 -5.16
C SER A 93 0.40 0.13 -5.77
N LEU A 94 1.40 -0.72 -5.55
CA LEU A 94 2.52 -0.84 -6.48
C LEU A 94 1.97 -0.97 -7.91
N SER A 95 2.67 -0.35 -8.88
CA SER A 95 2.24 -0.38 -10.28
C SER A 95 1.81 -1.77 -10.74
N LYS A 96 0.63 -1.86 -11.33
CA LYS A 96 0.09 -3.11 -11.91
C LYS A 96 0.95 -3.67 -13.04
N ASN A 97 1.84 -2.85 -13.63
CA ASN A 97 2.78 -3.27 -14.65
C ASN A 97 3.96 -4.05 -14.06
N ILE A 98 4.16 -3.97 -12.74
CA ILE A 98 5.27 -4.61 -12.01
C ILE A 98 4.76 -5.76 -11.12
N SER A 99 3.55 -5.63 -10.56
CA SER A 99 2.99 -6.56 -9.57
C SER A 99 1.54 -6.92 -9.85
N GLY A 100 1.17 -8.16 -9.52
CA GLY A 100 -0.21 -8.61 -9.54
C GLY A 100 -1.08 -8.14 -8.35
N ASN A 101 -0.51 -7.42 -7.38
CA ASN A 101 -1.23 -6.98 -6.17
C ASN A 101 -2.47 -6.14 -6.47
N PHE A 102 -2.40 -5.24 -7.45
CA PHE A 102 -3.57 -4.48 -7.87
C PHE A 102 -4.73 -5.38 -8.28
N ASN A 103 -4.45 -6.46 -9.02
CA ASN A 103 -5.49 -7.41 -9.42
C ASN A 103 -6.03 -8.21 -8.24
N SER A 104 -5.17 -8.65 -7.31
CA SER A 104 -5.62 -9.31 -6.07
C SER A 104 -6.54 -8.41 -5.24
N ALA A 105 -6.17 -7.13 -5.09
CA ALA A 105 -6.98 -6.13 -4.39
C ALA A 105 -8.31 -5.85 -5.11
N ARG A 106 -8.30 -5.82 -6.46
CA ARG A 106 -9.51 -5.63 -7.28
C ARG A 106 -10.50 -6.78 -7.08
N LEU A 107 -10.02 -8.03 -7.10
CA LEU A 107 -10.87 -9.19 -6.85
C LEU A 107 -11.49 -9.13 -5.43
N ALA A 108 -10.70 -8.81 -4.40
CA ALA A 108 -11.21 -8.65 -3.04
C ALA A 108 -12.27 -7.53 -2.95
N ALA A 109 -12.06 -6.41 -3.63
CA ALA A 109 -13.02 -5.31 -3.66
C ALA A 109 -14.31 -5.70 -4.38
N GLU A 110 -14.23 -6.43 -5.49
CA GLU A 110 -15.41 -6.92 -6.22
C GLU A 110 -16.25 -7.86 -5.35
N ASP A 111 -15.62 -8.83 -4.67
CA ASP A 111 -16.31 -9.75 -3.77
C ASP A 111 -17.03 -9.01 -2.63
N LEU A 112 -16.39 -8.01 -2.00
CA LEU A 112 -17.01 -7.20 -0.95
C LEU A 112 -18.12 -6.28 -1.45
N MET A 113 -18.06 -5.84 -2.70
CA MET A 113 -19.11 -4.97 -3.27
C MET A 113 -20.36 -5.74 -3.68
N HIS A 114 -20.32 -7.08 -3.80
CA HIS A 114 -21.50 -7.92 -3.97
C HIS A 114 -22.36 -8.01 -2.70
N ASP A 115 -21.72 -7.87 -1.52
CA ASP A 115 -22.40 -7.78 -0.22
C ASP A 115 -21.80 -6.63 0.59
N PRO A 116 -22.16 -5.37 0.25
CA PRO A 116 -21.47 -4.19 0.77
C PRO A 116 -21.73 -4.03 2.28
N VAL A 117 -20.65 -4.06 3.05
CA VAL A 117 -20.67 -3.80 4.49
C VAL A 117 -20.98 -2.32 4.72
N ASN A 118 -22.13 -2.03 5.35
CA ASN A 118 -22.52 -0.67 5.75
C ASN A 118 -22.56 0.38 4.62
N GLY A 119 -22.66 -0.02 3.34
CA GLY A 119 -22.67 0.89 2.20
C GLY A 119 -21.35 1.64 1.98
N ARG A 120 -20.25 1.16 2.53
CA ARG A 120 -18.93 1.76 2.40
C ARG A 120 -18.35 1.59 0.98
N LYS A 121 -17.42 2.46 0.64
CA LYS A 121 -16.79 2.51 -0.68
C LYS A 121 -15.36 1.98 -0.62
N ILE A 122 -14.93 1.34 -1.69
CA ILE A 122 -13.54 0.96 -1.91
C ILE A 122 -13.05 1.66 -3.17
N ARG A 123 -11.92 2.38 -3.06
CA ARG A 123 -11.22 3.01 -4.19
C ARG A 123 -9.82 2.44 -4.28
N LEU A 124 -9.47 1.95 -5.47
CA LEU A 124 -8.17 1.36 -5.78
C LEU A 124 -7.44 2.27 -6.74
N ILE A 125 -6.23 2.67 -6.39
CA ILE A 125 -5.35 3.51 -7.21
C ILE A 125 -4.15 2.68 -7.63
N ASP A 126 -4.00 2.46 -8.93
CA ASP A 126 -2.73 2.03 -9.50
C ASP A 126 -1.78 3.22 -9.46
N SER A 127 -0.74 3.15 -8.63
CA SER A 127 0.17 4.28 -8.46
C SER A 127 1.04 4.56 -9.70
N LEU A 128 1.08 3.63 -10.68
CA LEU A 128 2.02 3.63 -11.81
C LEU A 128 3.49 3.78 -11.38
N ASN A 129 3.75 3.68 -10.09
CA ASN A 129 5.01 3.93 -9.42
C ASN A 129 5.39 2.77 -8.50
N ALA A 130 6.55 2.89 -7.90
CA ALA A 130 7.07 2.01 -6.86
C ALA A 130 7.75 2.83 -5.77
N SER A 131 7.99 2.20 -4.61
CA SER A 131 8.78 2.76 -3.52
C SER A 131 8.24 4.11 -3.02
N LEU A 132 9.11 5.06 -2.76
CA LEU A 132 8.76 6.35 -2.16
C LEU A 132 7.72 7.15 -2.98
N ALA A 133 7.69 7.01 -4.30
CA ALA A 133 6.72 7.70 -5.13
C ALA A 133 5.28 7.22 -4.84
N GLN A 134 5.08 5.91 -4.64
CA GLN A 134 3.83 5.34 -4.15
C GLN A 134 3.52 5.85 -2.73
N GLY A 135 4.53 5.86 -1.85
CA GLY A 135 4.39 6.31 -0.46
C GLY A 135 3.98 7.78 -0.34
N ILE A 136 4.54 8.66 -1.17
CA ILE A 136 4.20 10.09 -1.19
C ILE A 136 2.74 10.31 -1.55
N LEU A 137 2.18 9.55 -2.50
CA LEU A 137 0.75 9.63 -2.84
C LEU A 137 -0.14 9.31 -1.63
N ALA A 138 0.20 8.29 -0.86
CA ALA A 138 -0.55 7.92 0.34
C ALA A 138 -0.43 8.99 1.45
N ILE A 139 0.73 9.64 1.59
CA ILE A 139 0.93 10.75 2.53
C ILE A 139 0.07 11.95 2.14
N TYR A 140 0.09 12.37 0.87
CA TYR A 140 -0.76 13.47 0.40
C TYR A 140 -2.25 13.15 0.54
N ALA A 141 -2.67 11.91 0.25
CA ALA A 141 -4.03 11.47 0.48
C ALA A 141 -4.43 11.57 1.97
N SER A 142 -3.51 11.26 2.88
CA SER A 142 -3.73 11.42 4.32
C SER A 142 -3.91 12.90 4.71
N GLU A 143 -3.09 13.78 4.18
CA GLU A 143 -3.23 15.22 4.43
C GLU A 143 -4.54 15.80 3.87
N MET A 144 -5.00 15.30 2.72
CA MET A 144 -6.30 15.68 2.15
C MET A 144 -7.46 15.14 3.01
N ARG A 145 -7.39 13.88 3.46
CA ARG A 145 -8.35 13.29 4.41
C ARG A 145 -8.45 14.13 5.68
N ASP A 146 -7.32 14.53 6.25
CA ASP A 146 -7.26 15.29 7.50
C ASP A 146 -7.79 16.73 7.33
N LYS A 147 -7.87 17.23 6.08
CA LYS A 147 -8.56 18.47 5.70
C LYS A 147 -10.06 18.27 5.45
N GLY A 148 -10.59 17.05 5.61
CA GLY A 148 -11.99 16.74 5.50
C GLY A 148 -12.48 16.37 4.10
N MET A 149 -11.58 16.13 3.14
CA MET A 149 -11.97 15.67 1.81
C MET A 149 -12.50 14.23 1.85
N GLU A 150 -13.49 13.95 1.02
CA GLU A 150 -14.09 12.62 0.89
C GLU A 150 -13.24 11.70 0.00
N VAL A 151 -13.41 10.38 0.16
CA VAL A 151 -12.61 9.36 -0.54
C VAL A 151 -12.64 9.51 -2.05
N ASP A 152 -13.78 9.87 -2.63
CA ASP A 152 -13.94 10.04 -4.08
C ASP A 152 -13.17 11.26 -4.61
N GLU A 153 -13.16 12.35 -3.84
CA GLU A 153 -12.42 13.57 -4.18
C GLU A 153 -10.91 13.31 -4.14
N VAL A 154 -10.43 12.64 -3.07
CA VAL A 154 -9.01 12.30 -2.92
C VAL A 154 -8.56 11.33 -4.01
N ALA A 155 -9.38 10.34 -4.36
CA ALA A 155 -9.09 9.42 -5.46
C ALA A 155 -8.96 10.15 -6.79
N ALA A 156 -9.87 11.09 -7.10
CA ALA A 156 -9.84 11.88 -8.34
C ALA A 156 -8.58 12.76 -8.43
N VAL A 157 -8.20 13.44 -7.33
CA VAL A 157 -6.96 14.24 -7.27
C VAL A 157 -5.74 13.37 -7.46
N SER A 158 -5.69 12.18 -6.85
CA SER A 158 -4.58 11.23 -6.98
C SER A 158 -4.37 10.81 -8.44
N TYR A 159 -5.44 10.52 -9.19
CA TYR A 159 -5.34 10.21 -10.62
C TYR A 159 -4.83 11.40 -11.45
N THR A 160 -5.21 12.62 -11.10
CA THR A 160 -4.75 13.83 -11.79
C THR A 160 -3.25 14.03 -11.63
N HIS A 161 -2.72 13.84 -10.41
CA HIS A 161 -1.28 13.94 -10.15
C HIS A 161 -0.47 12.87 -10.89
N LEU A 162 -0.97 11.63 -10.97
CA LEU A 162 -0.32 10.57 -11.73
C LEU A 162 -0.21 10.91 -13.22
N ARG A 163 -1.27 11.48 -13.82
CA ARG A 163 -1.29 11.86 -15.24
C ARG A 163 -0.40 13.06 -15.55
N ALA A 164 -0.24 14.01 -14.62
CA ALA A 164 0.63 15.17 -14.81
C ALA A 164 2.10 14.74 -14.95
N HIS A 165 2.55 13.75 -14.19
CA HIS A 165 3.90 13.19 -14.31
C HIS A 165 4.17 12.45 -15.62
N GLU A 166 3.14 11.85 -16.25
CA GLU A 166 3.29 11.18 -17.55
C GLU A 166 3.51 12.19 -18.70
N THR A 167 2.93 13.39 -18.60
CA THR A 167 3.06 14.41 -19.64
C THR A 167 4.39 15.15 -19.65
N GLU A 168 5.10 15.21 -18.51
CA GLU A 168 6.44 15.82 -18.44
C GLU A 168 7.56 14.92 -18.98
N LEU A 169 7.33 13.62 -19.13
CA LEU A 169 8.31 12.67 -19.69
C LEU A 169 8.31 12.61 -21.22
N HIS A 170 7.43 13.35 -21.88
CA HIS A 170 7.29 13.40 -23.35
C HIS A 170 7.73 14.73 -23.98
N LEU A 171 8.44 15.57 -23.22
CA LEU A 171 9.14 16.76 -23.71
C LEU A 171 10.65 16.51 -23.68
#